data_d1e348b3b701acb1ca6c733c46871663
#
_entry.id   d1e348b3b701acb1ca6c733c46871663
#
_cell.length_a   1.000
_cell.length_b   1.000
_cell.length_c   1.000
_cell.angle_alpha   90.00
_cell.angle_beta   90.00
_cell.angle_gamma   90.00
#
_symmetry.space_group_name_H-M   'P 1'
#
loop_
_entity.id
_entity.type
_entity.pdbx_description
1 polymer ?
#
loop_
_entity_poly.entity_id
_entity_poly.type
_entity_poly.pdbx_seq_one_letter_code
_entity_poly.pdbx_strand_id
1 'polypeptide(L)'
;WVIMLVAFFVPYGLISAELGTQYPSEGGIYHWVEKALGEKWASRVAWYYWVNYPLWIASLADLVTTYLMQMLGVEMTWTMVLAIQVFYIVLVSVLGVLRISQSDWLSNIGAFVKFIFMAGLGGLGIYVLVTQGTANPIDSWIDLLPMVGENGGFDFTGLGFVSLIIFNMLGFE
;
A
#
# COMPACT_ATOMS: atom_id res chain seq x y z
N TRP A 1 -8.76 11.85 -2.60
CA TRP A 1 -8.92 10.68 -1.76
C TRP A 1 -10.37 10.20 -1.69
N VAL A 2 -11.35 11.04 -1.31
CA VAL A 2 -12.75 10.64 -1.15
C VAL A 2 -13.34 10.07 -2.44
N ILE A 3 -13.09 10.70 -3.59
CA ILE A 3 -13.55 10.21 -4.89
C ILE A 3 -12.95 8.83 -5.19
N MET A 4 -11.65 8.64 -4.95
CA MET A 4 -10.98 7.36 -5.19
C MET A 4 -11.46 6.29 -4.21
N LEU A 5 -11.74 6.66 -2.96
CA LEU A 5 -12.32 5.75 -1.97
C LEU A 5 -13.66 5.19 -2.48
N VAL A 6 -14.56 6.06 -2.95
CA VAL A 6 -15.91 5.67 -3.37
C VAL A 6 -15.90 5.01 -4.76
N ALA A 7 -15.14 5.55 -5.72
CA ALA A 7 -15.17 5.09 -7.11
C ALA A 7 -14.28 3.86 -7.37
N PHE A 8 -13.24 3.66 -6.58
CA PHE A 8 -12.29 2.56 -6.77
C PHE A 8 -12.25 1.60 -5.59
N PHE A 9 -11.91 2.08 -4.39
CA PHE A 9 -11.65 1.23 -3.22
C PHE A 9 -12.88 0.43 -2.78
N VAL A 10 -14.04 1.06 -2.64
CA VAL A 10 -15.27 0.37 -2.22
C VAL A 10 -15.71 -0.68 -3.24
N PRO A 11 -15.84 -0.39 -4.56
CA PRO A 11 -16.15 -1.41 -5.54
C PRO A 11 -15.13 -2.55 -5.60
N TYR A 12 -13.85 -2.23 -5.54
CA TYR A 12 -12.77 -3.22 -5.53
C TYR A 12 -12.84 -4.14 -4.32
N GLY A 13 -13.01 -3.58 -3.12
CA GLY A 13 -13.17 -4.37 -1.89
C GLY A 13 -14.42 -5.25 -1.90
N LEU A 14 -15.55 -4.77 -2.42
CA LEU A 14 -16.78 -5.56 -2.55
C LEU A 14 -16.61 -6.72 -3.54
N ILE A 15 -15.99 -6.48 -4.69
CA ILE A 15 -15.72 -7.52 -5.69
C ILE A 15 -14.76 -8.58 -5.11
N SER A 16 -13.69 -8.16 -4.44
CA SER A 16 -12.73 -9.08 -3.81
C SER A 16 -13.39 -9.90 -2.70
N ALA A 17 -14.27 -9.30 -1.89
CA ALA A 17 -15.01 -10.00 -0.85
C ALA A 17 -16.00 -11.01 -1.43
N GLU A 18 -16.71 -10.65 -2.50
CA GLU A 18 -17.65 -11.56 -3.17
C GLU A 18 -16.92 -12.76 -3.81
N LEU A 19 -15.84 -12.49 -4.56
CA LEU A 19 -15.05 -13.54 -5.19
C LEU A 19 -14.36 -14.44 -4.15
N GLY A 20 -13.84 -13.87 -3.07
CA GLY A 20 -13.22 -14.63 -1.98
C GLY A 20 -14.21 -15.53 -1.23
N THR A 21 -15.46 -15.09 -1.06
CA THR A 21 -16.51 -15.91 -0.43
C THR A 21 -17.08 -16.97 -1.37
N GLN A 22 -17.20 -16.64 -2.67
CA GLN A 22 -17.74 -17.56 -3.66
C GLN A 22 -16.72 -18.65 -4.08
N TYR A 23 -15.43 -18.30 -4.10
CA TYR A 23 -14.33 -19.18 -4.47
C TYR A 23 -13.24 -19.21 -3.39
N PRO A 24 -13.50 -19.82 -2.23
CA PRO A 24 -12.59 -19.86 -1.09
C PRO A 24 -11.47 -20.88 -1.34
N SER A 25 -10.57 -20.57 -2.28
CA SER A 25 -9.41 -21.41 -2.59
C SER A 25 -8.12 -20.64 -2.30
N GLU A 26 -7.07 -21.36 -1.92
CA GLU A 26 -5.74 -20.77 -1.69
C GLU A 26 -5.12 -20.12 -2.93
N GLY A 27 -5.70 -20.36 -4.12
CA GLY A 27 -5.25 -19.80 -5.38
C GLY A 27 -5.61 -18.33 -5.62
N GLY A 28 -6.52 -17.74 -4.83
CA GLY A 28 -6.92 -16.35 -4.94
C GLY A 28 -7.21 -15.90 -6.39
N ILE A 29 -6.55 -14.84 -6.83
CA ILE A 29 -6.72 -14.26 -8.18
C ILE A 29 -6.54 -15.29 -9.30
N TYR A 30 -5.58 -16.23 -9.16
CA TYR A 30 -5.39 -17.28 -10.15
C TYR A 30 -6.70 -18.05 -10.38
N HIS A 31 -7.34 -18.51 -9.31
CA HIS A 31 -8.55 -19.31 -9.40
C HIS A 31 -9.75 -18.53 -9.94
N TRP A 32 -9.86 -17.26 -9.56
CA TRP A 32 -10.92 -16.38 -10.09
C TRP A 32 -10.80 -16.19 -11.60
N VAL A 33 -9.57 -15.93 -12.07
CA VAL A 33 -9.31 -15.76 -13.50
C VAL A 33 -9.45 -17.09 -14.26
N GLU A 34 -9.05 -18.21 -13.65
CA GLU A 34 -9.23 -19.54 -14.25
C GLU A 34 -10.70 -19.85 -14.52
N LYS A 35 -11.56 -19.57 -13.54
CA LYS A 35 -13.01 -19.76 -13.68
C LYS A 35 -13.66 -18.84 -14.71
N ALA A 36 -13.19 -17.61 -14.81
CA ALA A 36 -13.77 -16.61 -15.70
C ALA A 36 -13.22 -16.69 -17.14
N LEU A 37 -11.91 -16.90 -17.31
CA LEU A 37 -11.21 -16.76 -18.59
C LEU A 37 -10.39 -17.99 -19.00
N GLY A 38 -10.35 -19.01 -18.13
CA GLY A 38 -9.61 -20.26 -18.37
C GLY A 38 -8.14 -20.20 -17.96
N GLU A 39 -7.52 -21.41 -17.92
CA GLU A 39 -6.17 -21.65 -17.40
C GLU A 39 -5.07 -20.79 -18.06
N LYS A 40 -5.19 -20.56 -19.38
CA LYS A 40 -4.20 -19.77 -20.12
C LYS A 40 -4.06 -18.34 -19.60
N TRP A 41 -5.17 -17.71 -19.24
CA TRP A 41 -5.16 -16.36 -18.68
C TRP A 41 -4.79 -16.37 -17.20
N ALA A 42 -5.25 -17.35 -16.45
CA ALA A 42 -4.89 -17.54 -15.05
C ALA A 42 -3.38 -17.67 -14.87
N SER A 43 -2.71 -18.49 -15.69
CA SER A 43 -1.25 -18.68 -15.66
C SER A 43 -0.50 -17.38 -15.95
N ARG A 44 -0.98 -16.54 -16.87
CA ARG A 44 -0.37 -15.24 -17.16
C ARG A 44 -0.53 -14.27 -16.00
N VAL A 45 -1.71 -14.20 -15.40
CA VAL A 45 -1.96 -13.34 -14.24
C VAL A 45 -1.10 -13.78 -13.06
N ALA A 46 -1.03 -15.09 -12.79
CA ALA A 46 -0.16 -15.64 -11.74
C ALA A 46 1.32 -15.27 -11.97
N TRP A 47 1.79 -15.35 -13.21
CA TRP A 47 3.15 -14.96 -13.55
C TRP A 47 3.40 -13.46 -13.30
N TYR A 48 2.51 -12.59 -13.75
CA TYR A 48 2.65 -11.14 -13.52
C TYR A 48 2.62 -10.80 -12.03
N TYR A 49 1.74 -11.45 -11.28
CA TYR A 49 1.64 -11.27 -9.83
C TYR A 49 2.93 -11.72 -9.14
N TRP A 50 3.44 -12.88 -9.51
CA TRP A 50 4.69 -13.42 -8.95
C TRP A 50 5.91 -12.54 -9.26
N VAL A 51 6.06 -12.05 -10.48
CA VAL A 51 7.17 -11.16 -10.87
C VAL A 51 7.13 -9.82 -10.13
N ASN A 52 5.93 -9.32 -9.84
CA ASN A 52 5.78 -8.07 -9.10
C ASN A 52 6.25 -8.18 -7.64
N TYR A 53 6.13 -9.35 -7.04
CA TYR A 53 6.41 -9.57 -5.62
C TYR A 53 7.87 -9.28 -5.22
N PRO A 54 8.91 -9.80 -5.92
CA PRO A 54 10.31 -9.47 -5.63
C PRO A 54 10.62 -7.97 -5.75
N LEU A 55 10.04 -7.32 -6.74
CA LEU A 55 10.22 -5.87 -6.94
C LEU A 55 9.64 -5.07 -5.78
N TRP A 56 8.48 -5.49 -5.28
CA TRP A 56 7.84 -4.86 -4.14
C TRP A 56 8.65 -5.05 -2.85
N ILE A 57 9.15 -6.27 -2.58
CA ILE A 57 10.01 -6.55 -1.42
C ILE A 57 11.29 -5.72 -1.48
N ALA A 58 11.92 -5.60 -2.66
CA ALA A 58 13.10 -4.76 -2.84
C ALA A 58 12.80 -3.28 -2.54
N SER A 59 11.65 -2.77 -2.99
CA SER A 59 11.21 -1.40 -2.69
C SER A 59 10.96 -1.18 -1.19
N LEU A 60 10.40 -2.17 -0.48
CA LEU A 60 10.24 -2.11 0.97
C LEU A 60 11.58 -2.12 1.70
N ALA A 61 12.57 -2.89 1.24
CA ALA A 61 13.90 -2.89 1.81
C ALA A 61 14.58 -1.51 1.68
N ASP A 62 14.41 -0.84 0.54
CA ASP A 62 14.89 0.52 0.31
C ASP A 62 14.19 1.52 1.23
N LEU A 63 12.88 1.43 1.35
CA LEU A 63 12.07 2.28 2.23
C LEU A 63 12.50 2.14 3.70
N VAL A 64 12.67 0.91 4.20
CA VAL A 64 13.14 0.65 5.57
C VAL A 64 14.50 1.28 5.81
N THR A 65 15.43 1.12 4.87
CA THR A 65 16.78 1.70 4.98
C THR A 65 16.73 3.22 5.00
N THR A 66 15.95 3.84 4.13
CA THR A 66 15.77 5.29 4.07
C THR A 66 15.23 5.85 5.38
N TYR A 67 14.20 5.21 5.95
CA TYR A 67 13.65 5.64 7.24
C TYR A 67 14.62 5.44 8.40
N LEU A 68 15.41 4.35 8.41
CA LEU A 68 16.45 4.17 9.41
C LEU A 68 17.50 5.28 9.35
N MET A 69 17.94 5.67 8.16
CA MET A 69 18.87 6.78 7.97
C MET A 69 18.29 8.09 8.54
N GLN A 70 17.02 8.38 8.23
CA GLN A 70 16.36 9.60 8.71
C GLN A 70 16.18 9.58 10.24
N MET A 71 15.79 8.45 10.83
CA MET A 71 15.59 8.33 12.28
C MET A 71 16.89 8.45 13.07
N LEU A 72 17.98 7.90 12.54
CA LEU A 72 19.30 7.93 13.21
C LEU A 72 20.07 9.22 12.93
N GLY A 73 19.63 10.02 11.95
CA GLY A 73 20.34 11.23 11.51
C GLY A 73 21.74 10.96 10.94
N VAL A 74 21.95 9.76 10.38
CA VAL A 74 23.26 9.27 9.93
C VAL A 74 23.24 9.07 8.42
N GLU A 75 24.25 9.59 7.73
CA GLU A 75 24.51 9.20 6.34
C GLU A 75 25.23 7.85 6.32
N MET A 76 24.59 6.84 5.70
CA MET A 76 25.16 5.50 5.59
C MET A 76 25.94 5.36 4.28
N THR A 77 27.06 4.64 4.34
CA THR A 77 27.81 4.27 3.14
C THR A 77 26.99 3.28 2.31
N TRP A 78 27.19 3.28 0.99
CA TRP A 78 26.46 2.36 0.09
C TRP A 78 26.54 0.89 0.53
N THR A 79 27.68 0.44 1.06
CA THR A 79 27.85 -0.90 1.60
C THR A 79 26.98 -1.19 2.82
N MET A 80 26.76 -0.21 3.69
CA MET A 80 25.87 -0.34 4.86
C MET A 80 24.41 -0.41 4.41
N VAL A 81 24.00 0.42 3.46
CA VAL A 81 22.67 0.40 2.85
C VAL A 81 22.39 -0.98 2.28
N LEU A 82 23.30 -1.50 1.45
CA LEU A 82 23.16 -2.82 0.84
C LEU A 82 23.10 -3.94 1.89
N ALA A 83 23.91 -3.88 2.92
CA ALA A 83 23.92 -4.88 3.99
C ALA A 83 22.58 -4.92 4.75
N ILE A 84 22.00 -3.76 5.05
CA ILE A 84 20.68 -3.66 5.72
C ILE A 84 19.57 -4.20 4.80
N GLN A 85 19.60 -3.85 3.52
CA GLN A 85 18.61 -4.34 2.54
C GLN A 85 18.67 -5.86 2.38
N VAL A 86 19.87 -6.41 2.23
CA VAL A 86 20.08 -7.87 2.15
C VAL A 86 19.62 -8.56 3.44
N PHE A 87 20.01 -8.01 4.60
CA PHE A 87 19.55 -8.54 5.88
C PHE A 87 18.04 -8.54 6.00
N TYR A 88 17.36 -7.45 5.60
CA TYR A 88 15.91 -7.35 5.60
C TYR A 88 15.26 -8.40 4.69
N ILE A 89 15.75 -8.57 3.46
CA ILE A 89 15.22 -9.55 2.51
C ILE A 89 15.39 -10.97 3.04
N VAL A 90 16.57 -11.30 3.58
CA VAL A 90 16.84 -12.62 4.19
C VAL A 90 15.92 -12.86 5.39
N LEU A 91 15.75 -11.87 6.27
CA LEU A 91 14.88 -11.96 7.43
C LEU A 91 13.44 -12.24 7.04
N VAL A 92 12.89 -11.45 6.09
CA VAL A 92 11.52 -11.63 5.61
C VAL A 92 11.35 -12.99 4.92
N SER A 93 12.34 -13.43 4.14
CA SER A 93 12.32 -14.74 3.49
C SER A 93 12.33 -15.89 4.48
N VAL A 94 13.15 -15.81 5.52
CA VAL A 94 13.18 -16.81 6.61
C VAL A 94 11.86 -16.86 7.35
N LEU A 95 11.29 -15.70 7.70
CA LEU A 95 9.98 -15.62 8.36
C LEU A 95 8.87 -16.16 7.46
N GLY A 96 8.94 -15.95 6.15
CA GLY A 96 7.99 -16.47 5.18
C GLY A 96 8.04 -18.01 4.99
N VAL A 97 9.20 -18.62 5.23
CA VAL A 97 9.36 -20.10 5.19
C VAL A 97 8.81 -20.77 6.46
N LEU A 98 8.71 -20.03 7.56
CA LEU A 98 8.07 -20.53 8.78
C LEU A 98 6.59 -20.78 8.51
N ARG A 99 6.08 -21.91 9.06
CA ARG A 99 4.67 -22.29 8.86
C ARG A 99 3.73 -21.16 9.24
N ILE A 100 2.80 -20.83 8.36
CA ILE A 100 1.78 -19.77 8.53
C ILE A 100 1.06 -19.89 9.87
N SER A 101 0.74 -21.12 10.33
CA SER A 101 0.09 -21.37 11.63
C SER A 101 0.90 -20.91 12.87
N GLN A 102 2.19 -20.67 12.70
CA GLN A 102 3.06 -20.16 13.79
C GLN A 102 3.28 -18.64 13.67
N SER A 103 2.96 -18.01 12.54
CA SER A 103 3.17 -16.59 12.30
C SER A 103 1.89 -15.74 12.41
N ASP A 104 0.72 -16.34 12.67
CA ASP A 104 -0.56 -15.63 12.83
C ASP A 104 -0.49 -14.55 13.93
N TRP A 105 0.21 -14.85 15.02
CA TRP A 105 0.41 -13.88 16.10
C TRP A 105 1.21 -12.66 15.64
N LEU A 106 2.19 -12.83 14.75
CA LEU A 106 3.02 -11.74 14.21
C LEU A 106 2.18 -10.81 13.32
N SER A 107 1.33 -11.39 12.47
CA SER A 107 0.38 -10.65 11.63
C SER A 107 -0.63 -9.88 12.49
N ASN A 108 -1.17 -10.50 13.55
CA ASN A 108 -2.11 -9.87 14.47
C ASN A 108 -1.46 -8.72 15.24
N ILE A 109 -0.24 -8.88 15.76
CA ILE A 109 0.51 -7.79 16.41
C ILE A 109 0.77 -6.67 15.41
N GLY A 110 1.20 -6.98 14.19
CA GLY A 110 1.42 -5.99 13.15
C GLY A 110 0.16 -5.18 12.83
N ALA A 111 -0.98 -5.85 12.71
CA ALA A 111 -2.27 -5.21 12.49
C ALA A 111 -2.67 -4.31 13.67
N PHE A 112 -2.48 -4.78 14.90
CA PHE A 112 -2.80 -4.01 16.11
C PHE A 112 -1.91 -2.77 16.26
N VAL A 113 -0.61 -2.90 16.06
CA VAL A 113 0.35 -1.77 16.08
C VAL A 113 0.00 -0.76 14.98
N LYS A 114 -0.31 -1.24 13.77
CA LYS A 114 -0.74 -0.37 12.67
C LYS A 114 -2.01 0.40 13.00
N PHE A 115 -2.99 -0.27 13.63
CA PHE A 115 -4.24 0.36 14.05
C PHE A 115 -3.98 1.47 15.09
N ILE A 116 -3.20 1.19 16.15
CA ILE A 116 -2.84 2.18 17.17
C ILE A 116 -2.12 3.37 16.55
N PHE A 117 -1.16 3.10 15.65
CA PHE A 117 -0.38 4.15 15.00
C PHE A 117 -1.27 5.05 14.14
N MET A 118 -2.16 4.45 13.34
CA MET A 118 -3.11 5.20 12.51
C MET A 118 -4.12 6.00 13.34
N ALA A 119 -4.65 5.42 14.42
CA ALA A 119 -5.53 6.11 15.33
C ALA A 119 -4.82 7.27 16.06
N GLY A 120 -3.57 7.07 16.47
CA GLY A 120 -2.72 8.09 17.08
C GLY A 120 -2.46 9.25 16.13
N LEU A 121 -2.05 8.99 14.90
CA LEU A 121 -1.86 10.03 13.88
C LEU A 121 -3.16 10.77 13.55
N GLY A 122 -4.28 10.05 13.43
CA GLY A 122 -5.60 10.66 13.24
C GLY A 122 -5.99 11.57 14.42
N GLY A 123 -5.78 11.09 15.64
CA GLY A 123 -6.03 11.86 16.85
C GLY A 123 -5.16 13.13 16.97
N LEU A 124 -3.85 13.00 16.65
CA LEU A 124 -2.95 14.16 16.58
C LEU A 124 -3.37 15.13 15.49
N GLY A 125 -3.78 14.64 14.31
CA GLY A 125 -4.28 15.50 13.24
C GLY A 125 -5.51 16.29 13.66
N ILE A 126 -6.47 15.67 14.33
CA ILE A 126 -7.66 16.33 14.88
C ILE A 126 -7.26 17.35 15.97
N TYR A 127 -6.34 16.98 16.85
CA TYR A 127 -5.85 17.89 17.91
C TYR A 127 -5.21 19.15 17.31
N VAL A 128 -4.33 18.99 16.30
CA VAL A 128 -3.70 20.13 15.61
C VAL A 128 -4.74 20.98 14.89
N LEU A 129 -5.71 20.35 14.22
CA LEU A 129 -6.80 21.04 13.53
C LEU A 129 -7.60 21.94 14.48
N VAL A 130 -7.91 21.43 15.68
CA VAL A 130 -8.72 22.17 16.67
C VAL A 130 -7.91 23.29 17.35
N THR A 131 -6.59 23.07 17.56
CA THR A 131 -5.76 24.02 18.33
C THR A 131 -5.05 25.05 17.47
N GLN A 132 -4.65 24.69 16.26
CA GLN A 132 -3.83 25.55 15.38
C GLN A 132 -4.53 25.90 14.06
N GLY A 133 -5.68 25.28 13.78
CA GLY A 133 -6.37 25.44 12.51
C GLY A 133 -5.73 24.63 11.37
N THR A 134 -6.18 24.85 10.15
CA THR A 134 -5.66 24.21 8.95
C THR A 134 -4.44 24.95 8.41
N ALA A 135 -3.34 24.24 8.16
CA ALA A 135 -2.16 24.81 7.50
C ALA A 135 -2.46 25.27 6.06
N ASN A 136 -3.37 24.55 5.39
CA ASN A 136 -3.85 24.87 4.04
C ASN A 136 -5.39 24.97 4.11
N PRO A 137 -5.96 26.18 4.33
CA PRO A 137 -7.40 26.36 4.29
C PRO A 137 -7.95 26.05 2.90
N ILE A 138 -9.07 25.37 2.85
CA ILE A 138 -9.79 25.09 1.61
C ILE A 138 -10.74 26.26 1.40
N ASP A 139 -10.33 27.22 0.59
CA ASP A 139 -11.13 28.43 0.32
C ASP A 139 -12.10 28.24 -0.83
N SER A 140 -11.82 27.27 -1.72
CA SER A 140 -12.61 26.99 -2.91
C SER A 140 -12.74 25.48 -3.18
N TRP A 141 -13.83 25.08 -3.84
CA TRP A 141 -13.99 23.71 -4.36
C TRP A 141 -12.88 23.29 -5.34
N ILE A 142 -12.24 24.27 -5.98
CA ILE A 142 -11.13 24.06 -6.91
C ILE A 142 -9.92 23.48 -6.20
N ASP A 143 -9.67 23.88 -4.94
CA ASP A 143 -8.54 23.40 -4.12
C ASP A 143 -8.64 21.90 -3.77
N LEU A 144 -9.85 21.33 -3.92
CA LEU A 144 -10.09 19.89 -3.73
C LEU A 144 -9.80 19.06 -5.00
N LEU A 145 -9.61 19.70 -6.15
CA LEU A 145 -9.41 19.03 -7.42
C LEU A 145 -7.92 18.94 -7.76
N PRO A 146 -7.31 17.74 -7.73
CA PRO A 146 -5.87 17.58 -7.97
C PRO A 146 -5.42 17.86 -9.41
N MET A 147 -6.36 18.18 -10.29
CA MET A 147 -6.13 18.40 -11.72
C MET A 147 -6.29 19.85 -12.14
N VAL A 148 -6.48 20.76 -11.20
CA VAL A 148 -6.67 22.18 -11.50
C VAL A 148 -5.47 22.95 -10.96
N GLY A 149 -4.72 23.59 -11.86
CA GLY A 149 -3.60 24.46 -11.49
C GLY A 149 -4.09 25.79 -10.90
N GLU A 150 -3.21 26.55 -10.30
CA GLU A 150 -3.49 27.86 -9.68
C GLU A 150 -4.21 28.85 -10.60
N ASN A 151 -4.08 28.70 -11.92
CA ASN A 151 -4.72 29.52 -12.94
C ASN A 151 -6.11 29.00 -13.38
N GLY A 152 -6.67 27.99 -12.72
CA GLY A 152 -7.93 27.34 -13.11
C GLY A 152 -7.84 26.50 -14.39
N GLY A 153 -6.64 26.32 -14.96
CA GLY A 153 -6.41 25.47 -16.11
C GLY A 153 -6.22 24.00 -15.71
N PHE A 154 -6.46 23.10 -16.67
CA PHE A 154 -6.30 21.66 -16.45
C PHE A 154 -4.79 21.32 -16.36
N ASP A 155 -4.35 20.77 -15.24
CA ASP A 155 -2.97 20.35 -15.01
C ASP A 155 -2.87 18.83 -14.94
N PHE A 156 -2.20 18.23 -15.93
CA PHE A 156 -1.99 16.79 -16.02
C PHE A 156 -0.96 16.27 -15.00
N THR A 157 -0.18 17.11 -14.34
CA THR A 157 0.79 16.68 -13.32
C THR A 157 0.08 16.05 -12.12
N GLY A 158 -1.15 16.48 -11.82
CA GLY A 158 -2.02 15.87 -10.82
C GLY A 158 -2.41 14.41 -11.08
N LEU A 159 -2.31 13.91 -12.33
CA LEU A 159 -2.57 12.50 -12.64
C LEU A 159 -1.56 11.55 -11.99
N GLY A 160 -0.32 11.99 -11.78
CA GLY A 160 0.67 11.23 -11.04
C GLY A 160 0.22 10.94 -9.61
N PHE A 161 -0.51 11.87 -8.99
CA PHE A 161 -1.05 11.70 -7.65
C PHE A 161 -2.19 10.65 -7.59
N VAL A 162 -2.99 10.56 -8.65
CA VAL A 162 -4.06 9.55 -8.76
C VAL A 162 -3.47 8.13 -8.80
N SER A 163 -2.40 7.90 -9.55
CA SER A 163 -1.75 6.59 -9.62
C SER A 163 -1.16 6.19 -8.26
N LEU A 164 -0.62 7.15 -7.51
CA LEU A 164 -0.09 6.93 -6.16
C LEU A 164 -1.20 6.58 -5.15
N ILE A 165 -2.38 7.20 -5.27
CA ILE A 165 -3.54 6.86 -4.45
C ILE A 165 -4.02 5.45 -4.77
N ILE A 166 -4.16 5.08 -6.05
CA ILE A 166 -4.56 3.74 -6.48
C ILE A 166 -3.59 2.71 -5.91
N PHE A 167 -2.28 2.93 -6.06
CA PHE A 167 -1.25 2.03 -5.54
C PHE A 167 -1.38 1.78 -4.03
N ASN A 168 -1.71 2.81 -3.25
CA ASN A 168 -1.92 2.68 -1.80
C ASN A 168 -3.24 1.99 -1.41
N MET A 169 -4.16 1.81 -2.36
CA MET A 169 -5.46 1.17 -2.15
C MET A 169 -5.51 -0.28 -2.66
N LEU A 170 -4.42 -0.82 -3.21
CA LEU A 170 -4.30 -2.22 -3.63
C LEU A 170 -3.98 -3.13 -2.44
N GLY A 171 -4.23 -4.43 -2.57
CA GLY A 171 -3.86 -5.45 -1.59
C GLY A 171 -5.04 -6.08 -0.83
N PHE A 172 -6.21 -6.15 -1.46
CA PHE A 172 -7.39 -6.85 -0.93
C PHE A 172 -7.58 -8.25 -1.53
N GLU A 173 -6.86 -8.56 -2.58
CA GLU A 173 -6.87 -9.86 -3.28
C GLU A 173 -6.15 -10.98 -2.56
#